data_a3313392b758ae0def2e053526a31eba
#
_entry.id   a3313392b758ae0def2e053526a31eba
#
_cell.length_a   1.000
_cell.length_b   1.000
_cell.length_c   1.000
_cell.angle_alpha   90.00
_cell.angle_beta   90.00
_cell.angle_gamma   90.00
#
_symmetry.space_group_name_H-M   'P 1'
#
loop_
_entity.id
_entity.type
_entity.pdbx_description
1 polymer ?
#
loop_
_entity_poly.entity_id
_entity_poly.type
_entity_poly.pdbx_seq_one_letter_code
_entity_poly.pdbx_strand_id
1 'polypeptide(L)'
;MLSFNSIKTILDQSSNLDLSEIKKIYLLGTTGAGKTSLVRNILGTNKYSFPTSTQTKTTIAPTEYIVKKNLPFKTTILLKEKNEVYDSIELLVDEAIKKAWDNSKVNKNNLDDIKYKLEESADGRFRLKQMVREDTLKEKAGDIETKILPLIKEHDDNESLLDNIDVKTIKNNIIKDLFEDIENTFLKLNIDNYKLFDGTPLIIENIHNKEDFILRNKELLKTDFGSLVLLAEYIRIEGQGLLADWLPANLEFVLIDGEGIGHSLSEKRDTLSVRHYDFFDYCNQILLVGKALEPFIAGGQGAIESIYINGYNDKLKLIFSKTDEIKNNDKTGFLRRQLSNLEDALEKQKISFDI
;
A
#
# COMPACT_ATOMS: atom_id res chain seq x y z
N MET A 1 1.37 0.47 -15.59
CA MET A 1 2.10 0.95 -14.36
C MET A 1 3.24 1.87 -14.79
N LEU A 2 3.28 3.08 -14.28
CA LEU A 2 4.35 4.05 -14.58
C LEU A 2 5.69 3.56 -14.00
N SER A 3 6.79 3.80 -14.74
CA SER A 3 8.12 3.56 -14.18
C SER A 3 8.40 4.53 -13.02
N PHE A 4 9.24 4.12 -12.07
CA PHE A 4 9.60 4.98 -10.95
C PHE A 4 10.20 6.32 -11.41
N ASN A 5 11.03 6.30 -12.45
CA ASN A 5 11.59 7.53 -13.01
C ASN A 5 10.52 8.45 -13.60
N SER A 6 9.50 7.90 -14.26
CA SER A 6 8.36 8.69 -14.75
C SER A 6 7.58 9.31 -13.60
N ILE A 7 7.30 8.54 -12.54
CA ILE A 7 6.66 9.03 -11.31
C ILE A 7 7.45 10.21 -10.73
N LYS A 8 8.77 10.06 -10.57
CA LYS A 8 9.63 11.12 -10.01
C LYS A 8 9.63 12.37 -10.89
N THR A 9 9.74 12.21 -12.20
CA THR A 9 9.70 13.34 -13.14
C THR A 9 8.39 14.13 -13.00
N ILE A 10 7.25 13.46 -12.96
CA ILE A 10 5.94 14.11 -12.79
C ILE A 10 5.85 14.85 -11.45
N LEU A 11 6.27 14.21 -10.36
CA LEU A 11 6.21 14.78 -9.02
C LEU A 11 7.17 15.98 -8.87
N ASP A 12 8.39 15.90 -9.41
CA ASP A 12 9.37 16.97 -9.31
C ASP A 12 8.96 18.19 -10.15
N GLN A 13 8.36 17.97 -11.31
CA GLN A 13 7.75 19.04 -12.10
C GLN A 13 6.57 19.71 -11.37
N SER A 14 5.75 18.93 -10.65
CA SER A 14 4.62 19.46 -9.89
C SER A 14 5.05 20.28 -8.66
N SER A 15 6.17 19.96 -8.05
CA SER A 15 6.64 20.57 -6.78
C SER A 15 7.68 21.66 -6.98
N ASN A 16 8.36 21.67 -8.13
CA ASN A 16 9.52 22.56 -8.40
C ASN A 16 10.59 22.52 -7.27
N LEU A 17 10.83 21.31 -6.74
CA LEU A 17 11.76 21.06 -5.64
C LEU A 17 13.04 20.41 -6.16
N ASP A 18 14.18 20.96 -5.73
CA ASP A 18 15.46 20.27 -5.83
C ASP A 18 15.67 19.42 -4.56
N LEU A 19 15.67 18.11 -4.74
CA LEU A 19 15.88 17.12 -3.69
C LEU A 19 17.24 16.41 -3.80
N SER A 20 18.14 16.88 -4.69
CA SER A 20 19.41 16.20 -4.96
C SER A 20 20.29 16.05 -3.71
N GLU A 21 20.40 17.10 -2.92
CA GLU A 21 21.24 17.16 -1.71
C GLU A 21 20.55 16.63 -0.45
N ILE A 22 19.24 16.36 -0.51
CA ILE A 22 18.48 15.93 0.67
C ILE A 22 18.61 14.43 0.85
N LYS A 23 18.91 13.99 2.07
CA LYS A 23 18.99 12.57 2.42
C LYS A 23 17.62 11.90 2.31
N LYS A 24 17.60 10.77 1.63
CA LYS A 24 16.40 9.99 1.34
C LYS A 24 16.46 8.67 2.08
N ILE A 25 15.39 8.37 2.79
CA ILE A 25 15.28 7.20 3.69
C ILE A 25 14.08 6.37 3.25
N TYR A 26 14.28 5.10 2.98
CA TYR A 26 13.22 4.18 2.64
C TYR A 26 12.88 3.25 3.80
N LEU A 27 11.60 3.20 4.18
CA LEU A 27 11.09 2.27 5.20
C LEU A 27 10.62 0.97 4.54
N LEU A 28 11.25 -0.11 4.93
CA LEU A 28 10.93 -1.46 4.50
C LEU A 28 10.49 -2.30 5.70
N GLY A 29 9.72 -3.33 5.52
CA GLY A 29 9.37 -4.28 6.59
C GLY A 29 8.02 -4.93 6.35
N THR A 30 7.78 -6.01 7.07
CA THR A 30 6.55 -6.79 6.99
C THR A 30 5.33 -5.98 7.42
N THR A 31 4.15 -6.48 7.03
CA THR A 31 2.89 -5.89 7.49
C THR A 31 2.80 -5.93 9.03
N GLY A 32 2.39 -4.79 9.59
CA GLY A 32 2.28 -4.66 11.05
C GLY A 32 3.62 -4.53 11.78
N ALA A 33 4.74 -4.42 11.07
CA ALA A 33 6.06 -4.15 11.67
C ALA A 33 6.16 -2.77 12.32
N GLY A 34 5.23 -1.85 12.09
CA GLY A 34 5.22 -0.53 12.74
C GLY A 34 5.78 0.61 11.90
N LYS A 35 5.99 0.41 10.59
CA LYS A 35 6.48 1.47 9.67
C LYS A 35 5.68 2.77 9.78
N THR A 36 4.37 2.72 9.58
CA THR A 36 3.50 3.90 9.66
C THR A 36 3.46 4.51 11.06
N SER A 37 3.65 3.72 12.13
CA SER A 37 3.82 4.25 13.49
C SER A 37 5.12 5.01 13.66
N LEU A 38 6.20 4.52 13.07
CA LEU A 38 7.49 5.22 13.03
C LEU A 38 7.37 6.55 12.28
N VAL A 39 6.70 6.56 11.11
CA VAL A 39 6.40 7.79 10.35
C VAL A 39 5.67 8.79 11.24
N ARG A 40 4.59 8.39 11.92
CA ARG A 40 3.84 9.28 12.83
C ARG A 40 4.70 9.87 13.93
N ASN A 41 5.54 9.05 14.55
CA ASN A 41 6.46 9.53 15.58
C ASN A 41 7.43 10.58 15.04
N ILE A 42 7.96 10.38 13.84
CA ILE A 42 8.88 11.32 13.17
C ILE A 42 8.15 12.62 12.80
N LEU A 43 6.93 12.52 12.27
CA LEU A 43 6.13 13.69 11.86
C LEU A 43 5.47 14.43 13.05
N GLY A 44 5.55 13.89 14.25
CA GLY A 44 4.89 14.46 15.43
C GLY A 44 3.36 14.40 15.37
N THR A 45 2.82 13.36 14.74
CA THR A 45 1.38 13.13 14.64
C THR A 45 0.94 11.97 15.55
N ASN A 46 -0.35 11.72 15.67
CA ASN A 46 -0.87 10.67 16.53
C ASN A 46 -1.70 9.63 15.74
N LYS A 47 -2.09 8.55 16.41
CA LYS A 47 -2.82 7.42 15.78
C LYS A 47 -4.21 7.77 15.24
N TYR A 48 -4.78 8.89 15.65
CA TYR A 48 -6.11 9.35 15.23
C TYR A 48 -6.04 10.39 14.12
N SER A 49 -4.84 10.85 13.78
CA SER A 49 -4.62 11.87 12.76
C SER A 49 -4.07 11.26 11.48
N PHE A 50 -2.85 11.57 11.11
CA PHE A 50 -2.26 11.23 9.80
C PHE A 50 -0.76 10.93 9.98
N PRO A 51 -0.19 9.98 9.23
CA PRO A 51 -0.87 9.05 8.32
C PRO A 51 -1.77 8.06 9.03
N THR A 52 -2.88 7.70 8.39
CA THR A 52 -3.81 6.73 8.94
C THR A 52 -3.25 5.30 8.79
N SER A 53 -3.45 4.47 9.81
CA SER A 53 -3.18 3.04 9.73
C SER A 53 -4.42 2.27 10.12
N THR A 54 -4.82 1.30 9.33
CA THR A 54 -5.83 0.31 9.76
C THR A 54 -5.20 -0.79 10.59
N GLN A 55 -6.01 -1.45 11.40
CA GLN A 55 -5.61 -2.68 12.07
C GLN A 55 -5.32 -3.83 11.06
N THR A 56 -5.74 -3.67 9.83
CA THR A 56 -5.80 -4.71 8.82
C THR A 56 -4.82 -4.55 7.67
N LYS A 57 -3.70 -3.86 7.78
CA LYS A 57 -2.64 -4.04 6.75
C LYS A 57 -2.23 -2.85 5.89
N THR A 58 -1.02 -2.94 5.46
CA THR A 58 -0.28 -2.52 4.26
C THR A 58 -0.54 -1.10 3.77
N THR A 59 0.54 -0.34 3.69
CA THR A 59 0.64 0.84 2.84
C THR A 59 0.27 0.42 1.41
N ILE A 60 -0.84 0.93 0.91
CA ILE A 60 -1.38 0.56 -0.41
C ILE A 60 -0.60 1.27 -1.51
N ALA A 61 -0.25 2.54 -1.29
CA ALA A 61 0.57 3.33 -2.19
C ALA A 61 1.80 3.87 -1.45
N PRO A 62 2.99 3.81 -2.04
CA PRO A 62 4.17 4.43 -1.48
C PRO A 62 3.92 5.90 -1.20
N THR A 63 4.27 6.34 0.02
CA THR A 63 4.06 7.72 0.44
C THR A 63 5.39 8.36 0.81
N GLU A 64 5.73 9.44 0.12
CA GLU A 64 6.94 10.23 0.33
C GLU A 64 6.61 11.45 1.18
N TYR A 65 7.31 11.61 2.30
CA TYR A 65 7.21 12.76 3.19
C TYR A 65 8.46 13.61 3.03
N ILE A 66 8.30 14.84 2.55
CA ILE A 66 9.40 15.79 2.39
C ILE A 66 9.37 16.75 3.56
N VAL A 67 10.37 16.63 4.43
CA VAL A 67 10.59 17.53 5.56
C VAL A 67 11.73 18.47 5.18
N LYS A 68 11.39 19.72 4.91
CA LYS A 68 12.34 20.77 4.54
C LYS A 68 11.84 22.10 5.05
N LYS A 69 12.78 22.97 5.45
CA LYS A 69 12.49 24.31 5.93
C LYS A 69 11.82 25.15 4.83
N ASN A 70 10.85 25.95 5.22
CA ASN A 70 10.14 26.89 4.33
C ASN A 70 9.30 26.26 3.21
N LEU A 71 8.91 25.00 3.32
CA LEU A 71 7.96 24.41 2.38
C LEU A 71 6.52 24.77 2.76
N PRO A 72 5.66 25.11 1.77
CA PRO A 72 4.24 25.17 1.98
C PRO A 72 3.68 23.78 2.28
N PHE A 73 2.52 23.70 2.93
CA PHE A 73 1.80 22.45 3.04
C PHE A 73 1.18 22.07 1.71
N LYS A 74 1.64 20.96 1.15
CA LYS A 74 1.20 20.46 -0.14
C LYS A 74 1.09 18.95 -0.13
N THR A 75 0.04 18.42 -0.72
CA THR A 75 -0.09 17.00 -1.03
C THR A 75 -0.24 16.83 -2.54
N THR A 76 0.57 15.98 -3.11
CA THR A 76 0.48 15.57 -4.51
C THR A 76 0.14 14.09 -4.56
N ILE A 77 -0.95 13.74 -5.19
CA ILE A 77 -1.37 12.35 -5.40
C ILE A 77 -1.30 12.08 -6.89
N LEU A 78 -0.47 11.13 -7.27
CA LEU A 78 -0.47 10.58 -8.62
C LEU A 78 -1.40 9.37 -8.63
N LEU A 79 -2.39 9.39 -9.51
CA LEU A 79 -3.35 8.31 -9.64
C LEU A 79 -2.85 7.25 -10.61
N LYS A 80 -3.30 6.02 -10.40
CA LYS A 80 -3.12 4.89 -11.32
C LYS A 80 -3.76 5.21 -12.66
N GLU A 81 -3.25 4.58 -13.70
CA GLU A 81 -3.87 4.66 -15.01
C GLU A 81 -5.24 3.97 -15.02
N LYS A 82 -6.16 4.48 -15.84
CA LYS A 82 -7.52 3.95 -15.95
C LYS A 82 -7.54 2.45 -16.18
N ASN A 83 -6.70 1.97 -17.08
CA ASN A 83 -6.63 0.55 -17.44
C ASN A 83 -6.19 -0.30 -16.24
N GLU A 84 -5.25 0.15 -15.43
CA GLU A 84 -4.83 -0.57 -14.22
C GLU A 84 -5.96 -0.76 -13.21
N VAL A 85 -6.80 0.25 -13.06
CA VAL A 85 -7.96 0.16 -12.16
C VAL A 85 -9.00 -0.79 -12.75
N TYR A 86 -9.24 -0.72 -14.07
CA TYR A 86 -10.10 -1.67 -14.76
C TYR A 86 -9.63 -3.11 -14.60
N ASP A 87 -8.35 -3.39 -14.86
CA ASP A 87 -7.74 -4.73 -14.73
C ASP A 87 -7.89 -5.25 -13.29
N SER A 88 -7.71 -4.36 -12.30
CA SER A 88 -7.88 -4.72 -10.88
C SER A 88 -9.34 -5.07 -10.54
N ILE A 89 -10.30 -4.34 -11.07
CA ILE A 89 -11.73 -4.64 -10.91
C ILE A 89 -12.07 -5.95 -11.63
N GLU A 90 -11.57 -6.13 -12.85
CA GLU A 90 -11.78 -7.35 -13.65
C GLU A 90 -11.31 -8.58 -12.89
N LEU A 91 -10.11 -8.53 -12.30
CA LEU A 91 -9.57 -9.63 -11.49
C LEU A 91 -10.50 -9.99 -10.32
N LEU A 92 -11.04 -8.99 -9.60
CA LEU A 92 -11.98 -9.22 -8.51
C LEU A 92 -13.29 -9.86 -8.98
N VAL A 93 -13.81 -9.40 -10.12
CA VAL A 93 -15.02 -9.97 -10.71
C VAL A 93 -14.79 -11.41 -11.15
N ASP A 94 -13.65 -11.72 -11.75
CA ASP A 94 -13.27 -13.08 -12.13
C ASP A 94 -13.12 -14.02 -10.92
N GLU A 95 -12.48 -13.54 -9.84
CA GLU A 95 -12.41 -14.30 -8.59
C GLU A 95 -13.78 -14.53 -7.96
N ALA A 96 -14.68 -13.54 -8.03
CA ALA A 96 -16.04 -13.66 -7.52
C ALA A 96 -16.89 -14.66 -8.34
N ILE A 97 -16.73 -14.65 -9.67
CA ILE A 97 -17.38 -15.63 -10.57
C ILE A 97 -16.88 -17.06 -10.27
N LYS A 98 -15.56 -17.24 -10.16
CA LYS A 98 -14.97 -18.54 -9.78
C LYS A 98 -15.49 -19.00 -8.43
N LYS A 99 -15.59 -18.11 -7.45
CA LYS A 99 -16.11 -18.42 -6.13
C LYS A 99 -17.60 -18.84 -6.17
N ALA A 100 -18.43 -18.18 -6.98
CA ALA A 100 -19.80 -18.55 -7.20
C ALA A 100 -19.93 -19.98 -7.77
N TRP A 101 -19.11 -20.31 -8.76
CA TRP A 101 -19.06 -21.64 -9.36
C TRP A 101 -18.60 -22.70 -8.37
N ASP A 102 -17.49 -22.48 -7.62
CA ASP A 102 -17.01 -23.41 -6.59
C ASP A 102 -18.09 -23.73 -5.54
N ASN A 103 -18.78 -22.69 -5.06
CA ASN A 103 -19.84 -22.85 -4.07
C ASN A 103 -21.05 -23.61 -4.62
N SER A 104 -21.36 -23.47 -5.92
CA SER A 104 -22.47 -24.20 -6.55
C SER A 104 -22.25 -25.72 -6.57
N LYS A 105 -20.99 -26.17 -6.70
CA LYS A 105 -20.62 -27.60 -6.68
C LYS A 105 -20.86 -28.26 -5.32
N VAL A 106 -20.89 -27.48 -4.25
CA VAL A 106 -21.12 -27.96 -2.87
C VAL A 106 -22.45 -27.51 -2.27
N ASN A 107 -23.37 -27.00 -3.08
CA ASN A 107 -24.71 -26.50 -2.66
C ASN A 107 -24.65 -25.49 -1.50
N LYS A 108 -23.66 -24.60 -1.49
CA LYS A 108 -23.49 -23.57 -0.46
C LYS A 108 -24.17 -22.27 -0.88
N ASN A 109 -24.78 -21.54 0.08
CA ASN A 109 -25.27 -20.17 -0.17
C ASN A 109 -24.12 -19.24 -0.56
N ASN A 110 -24.31 -18.44 -1.63
CA ASN A 110 -23.21 -17.83 -2.38
C ASN A 110 -23.02 -16.34 -2.13
N LEU A 111 -24.08 -15.59 -1.82
CA LEU A 111 -24.09 -14.13 -1.98
C LEU A 111 -23.02 -13.43 -1.14
N ASP A 112 -22.87 -13.80 0.12
CA ASP A 112 -21.88 -13.18 1.01
C ASP A 112 -20.43 -13.53 0.61
N ASP A 113 -20.21 -14.77 0.17
CA ASP A 113 -18.88 -15.20 -0.31
C ASP A 113 -18.49 -14.50 -1.61
N ILE A 114 -19.43 -14.31 -2.55
CA ILE A 114 -19.23 -13.58 -3.81
C ILE A 114 -18.93 -12.11 -3.50
N LYS A 115 -19.76 -11.48 -2.65
CA LYS A 115 -19.55 -10.09 -2.22
C LYS A 115 -18.18 -9.91 -1.58
N TYR A 116 -17.78 -10.81 -0.69
CA TYR A 116 -16.47 -10.76 -0.04
C TYR A 116 -15.31 -10.77 -1.04
N LYS A 117 -15.46 -11.57 -2.12
CA LYS A 117 -14.46 -11.58 -3.21
C LYS A 117 -14.43 -10.31 -4.03
N LEU A 118 -15.55 -9.62 -4.20
CA LEU A 118 -15.60 -8.30 -4.83
C LEU A 118 -15.00 -7.19 -3.95
N GLU A 119 -15.00 -7.36 -2.63
CA GLU A 119 -14.59 -6.32 -1.70
C GLU A 119 -13.10 -6.01 -1.75
N GLU A 120 -12.25 -7.02 -1.86
CA GLU A 120 -10.79 -6.83 -1.87
C GLU A 120 -10.04 -7.99 -2.52
N SER A 121 -8.89 -7.69 -3.14
CA SER A 121 -7.99 -8.70 -3.68
C SER A 121 -7.42 -9.60 -2.60
N ALA A 122 -7.03 -10.83 -2.99
CA ALA A 122 -6.50 -11.83 -2.06
C ALA A 122 -5.26 -11.35 -1.29
N ASP A 123 -4.43 -10.48 -1.91
CA ASP A 123 -3.27 -9.86 -1.30
C ASP A 123 -3.63 -8.59 -0.47
N GLY A 124 -4.89 -8.15 -0.48
CA GLY A 124 -5.38 -6.98 0.22
C GLY A 124 -4.86 -5.63 -0.30
N ARG A 125 -4.27 -5.61 -1.51
CA ARG A 125 -3.74 -4.38 -2.11
C ARG A 125 -4.81 -3.54 -2.80
N PHE A 126 -5.77 -4.19 -3.47
CA PHE A 126 -6.89 -3.51 -4.10
C PHE A 126 -8.16 -3.75 -3.29
N ARG A 127 -8.75 -2.69 -2.72
CA ARG A 127 -9.90 -2.74 -1.79
C ARG A 127 -11.07 -1.95 -2.33
N LEU A 128 -11.83 -2.58 -3.17
CA LEU A 128 -12.97 -1.98 -3.86
C LEU A 128 -14.01 -1.41 -2.87
N LYS A 129 -14.20 -2.06 -1.70
CA LYS A 129 -15.06 -1.57 -0.61
C LYS A 129 -14.72 -0.19 -0.06
N GLN A 130 -13.54 0.35 -0.38
CA GLN A 130 -13.16 1.71 0.02
C GLN A 130 -13.67 2.78 -0.96
N MET A 131 -14.05 2.41 -2.17
CA MET A 131 -14.49 3.34 -3.21
C MET A 131 -15.89 3.04 -3.75
N VAL A 132 -16.36 1.81 -3.65
CA VAL A 132 -17.68 1.36 -4.10
C VAL A 132 -18.61 1.17 -2.91
N ARG A 133 -19.84 1.65 -3.03
CA ARG A 133 -20.86 1.53 -1.98
C ARG A 133 -21.20 0.07 -1.71
N GLU A 134 -21.51 -0.22 -0.45
CA GLU A 134 -21.86 -1.57 -0.04
C GLU A 134 -23.08 -2.13 -0.80
N ASP A 135 -24.09 -1.29 -1.03
CA ASP A 135 -25.29 -1.70 -1.78
C ASP A 135 -24.97 -2.04 -3.23
N THR A 136 -24.05 -1.31 -3.87
CA THR A 136 -23.55 -1.62 -5.22
C THR A 136 -22.82 -2.97 -5.23
N LEU A 137 -21.94 -3.22 -4.26
CA LEU A 137 -21.26 -4.51 -4.14
C LEU A 137 -22.22 -5.68 -3.96
N LYS A 138 -23.26 -5.51 -3.14
CA LYS A 138 -24.33 -6.52 -2.95
C LYS A 138 -25.12 -6.75 -4.24
N GLU A 139 -25.48 -5.70 -4.93
CA GLU A 139 -26.18 -5.79 -6.22
C GLU A 139 -25.34 -6.56 -7.25
N LYS A 140 -24.06 -6.25 -7.39
CA LYS A 140 -23.19 -6.92 -8.37
C LYS A 140 -22.88 -8.37 -7.96
N ALA A 141 -22.77 -8.68 -6.69
CA ALA A 141 -22.74 -10.06 -6.22
C ALA A 141 -24.04 -10.83 -6.59
N GLY A 142 -25.19 -10.19 -6.44
CA GLY A 142 -26.48 -10.74 -6.89
C GLY A 142 -26.57 -10.92 -8.41
N ASP A 143 -25.99 -10.02 -9.20
CA ASP A 143 -25.90 -10.18 -10.65
C ASP A 143 -25.05 -11.39 -11.05
N ILE A 144 -23.93 -11.63 -10.36
CA ILE A 144 -23.10 -12.82 -10.57
C ILE A 144 -23.91 -14.09 -10.25
N GLU A 145 -24.58 -14.13 -9.08
CA GLU A 145 -25.36 -15.30 -8.65
C GLU A 145 -26.53 -15.59 -9.58
N THR A 146 -27.27 -14.56 -10.00
CA THR A 146 -28.54 -14.75 -10.72
C THR A 146 -28.40 -14.76 -12.25
N LYS A 147 -27.41 -14.06 -12.82
CA LYS A 147 -27.23 -13.91 -14.26
C LYS A 147 -26.05 -14.72 -14.81
N ILE A 148 -24.92 -14.81 -14.08
CA ILE A 148 -23.72 -15.54 -14.54
C ILE A 148 -23.75 -17.00 -14.11
N LEU A 149 -24.02 -17.28 -12.84
CA LEU A 149 -23.94 -18.65 -12.31
C LEU A 149 -24.81 -19.66 -13.08
N PRO A 150 -26.06 -19.35 -13.51
CA PRO A 150 -26.84 -20.27 -14.34
C PRO A 150 -26.18 -20.64 -15.68
N LEU A 151 -25.31 -19.77 -16.22
CA LEU A 151 -24.63 -20.01 -17.48
C LEU A 151 -23.38 -20.89 -17.33
N ILE A 152 -22.80 -20.94 -16.12
CA ILE A 152 -21.51 -21.62 -15.89
C ILE A 152 -21.59 -22.85 -14.99
N LYS A 153 -22.70 -23.08 -14.27
CA LYS A 153 -22.77 -24.14 -13.24
C LYS A 153 -22.59 -25.56 -13.79
N GLU A 154 -22.90 -25.76 -15.06
CA GLU A 154 -22.78 -27.07 -15.73
C GLU A 154 -21.38 -27.30 -16.33
N HIS A 155 -20.47 -26.31 -16.27
CA HIS A 155 -19.09 -26.47 -16.74
C HIS A 155 -18.31 -27.40 -15.83
N ASP A 156 -17.47 -28.26 -16.44
CA ASP A 156 -16.69 -29.26 -15.73
C ASP A 156 -15.35 -28.70 -15.22
N ASP A 157 -14.81 -27.68 -15.91
CA ASP A 157 -13.51 -27.08 -15.59
C ASP A 157 -13.60 -25.58 -15.35
N ASN A 158 -12.56 -25.04 -14.72
CA ASN A 158 -12.46 -23.64 -14.33
C ASN A 158 -11.88 -22.74 -15.43
N GLU A 159 -11.24 -23.32 -16.44
CA GLU A 159 -10.51 -22.55 -17.46
C GLU A 159 -11.45 -21.95 -18.51
N SER A 160 -12.54 -22.65 -18.85
CA SER A 160 -13.49 -22.22 -19.87
C SER A 160 -14.64 -21.36 -19.35
N LEU A 161 -14.77 -21.17 -18.02
CA LEU A 161 -15.91 -20.44 -17.41
C LEU A 161 -16.10 -19.03 -17.97
N LEU A 162 -15.00 -18.35 -18.22
CA LEU A 162 -14.98 -16.94 -18.64
C LEU A 162 -15.00 -16.76 -20.15
N ASP A 163 -14.97 -17.85 -20.94
CA ASP A 163 -14.93 -17.79 -22.40
C ASP A 163 -16.30 -17.63 -23.06
N ASN A 164 -17.37 -17.94 -22.34
CA ASN A 164 -18.74 -17.75 -22.81
C ASN A 164 -19.02 -16.28 -23.11
N ILE A 165 -19.60 -15.97 -24.28
CA ILE A 165 -19.84 -14.60 -24.77
C ILE A 165 -20.87 -13.86 -23.90
N ASP A 166 -21.88 -14.57 -23.37
CA ASP A 166 -22.90 -13.98 -22.51
C ASP A 166 -22.31 -13.64 -21.13
N VAL A 167 -21.44 -14.52 -20.59
CA VAL A 167 -20.68 -14.25 -19.37
C VAL A 167 -19.80 -13.03 -19.55
N LYS A 168 -19.05 -12.92 -20.66
CA LYS A 168 -18.20 -11.75 -20.96
C LYS A 168 -19.02 -10.46 -21.01
N THR A 169 -20.20 -10.50 -21.62
CA THR A 169 -21.07 -9.34 -21.74
C THR A 169 -21.56 -8.88 -20.35
N ILE A 170 -22.05 -9.79 -19.52
CA ILE A 170 -22.53 -9.46 -18.17
C ILE A 170 -21.38 -8.99 -17.29
N LYS A 171 -20.22 -9.65 -17.35
CA LYS A 171 -18.98 -9.28 -16.63
C LYS A 171 -18.58 -7.84 -16.96
N ASN A 172 -18.50 -7.48 -18.23
CA ASN A 172 -18.14 -6.13 -18.67
C ASN A 172 -19.11 -5.06 -18.14
N ASN A 173 -20.41 -5.36 -18.08
CA ASN A 173 -21.39 -4.45 -17.50
C ASN A 173 -21.16 -4.27 -15.98
N ILE A 174 -20.89 -5.36 -15.26
CA ILE A 174 -20.56 -5.30 -13.82
C ILE A 174 -19.32 -4.43 -13.60
N ILE A 175 -18.24 -4.64 -14.35
CA ILE A 175 -17.00 -3.86 -14.25
C ILE A 175 -17.27 -2.38 -14.51
N LYS A 176 -18.03 -2.07 -15.54
CA LYS A 176 -18.41 -0.70 -15.88
C LYS A 176 -19.18 -0.02 -14.75
N ASP A 177 -20.21 -0.68 -14.21
CA ASP A 177 -21.02 -0.12 -13.12
C ASP A 177 -20.19 0.12 -11.84
N LEU A 178 -19.30 -0.81 -11.51
CA LEU A 178 -18.36 -0.66 -10.37
C LEU A 178 -17.43 0.53 -10.59
N PHE A 179 -16.92 0.70 -11.81
CA PHE A 179 -16.05 1.82 -12.14
C PHE A 179 -16.80 3.17 -12.09
N GLU A 180 -18.03 3.23 -12.60
CA GLU A 180 -18.88 4.42 -12.49
C GLU A 180 -19.19 4.79 -11.03
N ASP A 181 -19.35 3.82 -10.13
CA ASP A 181 -19.55 4.10 -8.71
C ASP A 181 -18.27 4.65 -8.04
N ILE A 182 -17.07 4.20 -8.49
CA ILE A 182 -15.80 4.81 -8.11
C ILE A 182 -15.74 6.28 -8.55
N GLU A 183 -16.03 6.58 -9.81
CA GLU A 183 -16.05 7.96 -10.33
C GLU A 183 -17.03 8.84 -9.54
N ASN A 184 -18.23 8.34 -9.25
CA ASN A 184 -19.23 9.04 -8.46
C ASN A 184 -18.79 9.28 -7.02
N THR A 185 -18.07 8.35 -6.41
CA THR A 185 -17.53 8.50 -5.05
C THR A 185 -16.41 9.54 -5.05
N PHE A 186 -15.58 9.55 -6.06
CA PHE A 186 -14.52 10.53 -6.24
C PHE A 186 -15.07 11.97 -6.38
N LEU A 187 -16.11 12.16 -7.18
CA LEU A 187 -16.73 13.47 -7.37
C LEU A 187 -17.23 14.10 -6.07
N LYS A 188 -17.60 13.29 -5.08
CA LYS A 188 -18.03 13.76 -3.76
C LYS A 188 -16.91 14.31 -2.86
N LEU A 189 -15.65 14.09 -3.23
CA LEU A 189 -14.51 14.59 -2.46
C LEU A 189 -14.25 16.09 -2.63
N ASN A 190 -15.08 16.81 -3.41
CA ASN A 190 -14.97 18.25 -3.68
C ASN A 190 -13.55 18.67 -4.07
N ILE A 191 -12.99 17.98 -5.06
CA ILE A 191 -11.70 18.33 -5.62
C ILE A 191 -11.96 19.14 -6.87
N ASP A 192 -11.72 20.45 -6.77
CA ASP A 192 -12.01 21.40 -7.85
C ASP A 192 -11.22 21.11 -9.12
N ASN A 193 -11.94 21.13 -10.26
CA ASN A 193 -11.39 21.05 -11.62
C ASN A 193 -10.56 19.81 -11.97
N TYR A 194 -10.67 18.73 -11.20
CA TYR A 194 -9.92 17.52 -11.45
C TYR A 194 -10.75 16.50 -12.24
N LYS A 195 -10.14 15.93 -13.28
CA LYS A 195 -10.69 14.77 -14.02
C LYS A 195 -9.95 13.51 -13.58
N LEU A 196 -10.70 12.55 -13.11
CA LEU A 196 -10.16 11.25 -12.77
C LEU A 196 -9.49 10.62 -14.00
N PHE A 197 -8.24 10.16 -13.83
CA PHE A 197 -7.48 9.46 -14.88
C PHE A 197 -7.12 10.27 -16.14
N ASP A 198 -7.00 11.59 -16.07
CA ASP A 198 -6.48 12.41 -17.18
C ASP A 198 -4.93 12.49 -17.21
N GLY A 199 -4.27 11.83 -16.27
CA GLY A 199 -2.81 11.79 -16.16
C GLY A 199 -2.19 12.97 -15.41
N THR A 200 -2.99 13.95 -14.96
CA THR A 200 -2.48 15.03 -14.11
C THR A 200 -2.46 14.62 -12.64
N PRO A 201 -1.39 14.95 -11.89
CA PRO A 201 -1.38 14.74 -10.46
C PRO A 201 -2.44 15.60 -9.77
N LEU A 202 -3.19 14.99 -8.86
CA LEU A 202 -4.04 15.73 -7.95
C LEU A 202 -3.17 16.50 -6.97
N ILE A 203 -3.27 17.82 -6.97
CA ILE A 203 -2.49 18.69 -6.09
C ILE A 203 -3.43 19.41 -5.14
N ILE A 204 -3.11 19.32 -3.85
CA ILE A 204 -3.84 20.01 -2.79
C ILE A 204 -2.90 21.06 -2.20
N GLU A 205 -3.18 22.31 -2.55
CA GLU A 205 -2.37 23.47 -2.17
C GLU A 205 -3.20 24.46 -1.33
N ASN A 206 -2.53 25.50 -0.85
CA ASN A 206 -3.15 26.61 -0.10
C ASN A 206 -3.73 26.26 1.27
N ILE A 207 -3.21 25.22 1.92
CA ILE A 207 -3.51 24.95 3.32
C ILE A 207 -2.46 25.67 4.17
N HIS A 208 -2.88 26.65 4.98
CA HIS A 208 -1.95 27.56 5.65
C HIS A 208 -1.48 27.06 7.01
N ASN A 209 -2.19 26.15 7.64
CA ASN A 209 -1.80 25.63 8.94
C ASN A 209 -1.69 24.09 8.94
N LYS A 210 -0.91 23.55 9.88
CA LYS A 210 -0.61 22.13 10.01
C LYS A 210 -1.85 21.30 10.35
N GLU A 211 -2.72 21.80 11.19
CA GLU A 211 -3.90 21.09 11.68
C GLU A 211 -4.90 20.83 10.55
N ASP A 212 -5.22 21.85 9.76
CA ASP A 212 -6.13 21.74 8.61
C ASP A 212 -5.51 20.84 7.53
N PHE A 213 -4.19 20.93 7.31
CA PHE A 213 -3.49 20.08 6.39
C PHE A 213 -3.55 18.59 6.80
N ILE A 214 -3.32 18.30 8.08
CA ILE A 214 -3.44 16.94 8.63
C ILE A 214 -4.87 16.43 8.50
N LEU A 215 -5.87 17.27 8.81
CA LEU A 215 -7.28 16.91 8.71
C LEU A 215 -7.67 16.60 7.26
N ARG A 216 -7.28 17.45 6.31
CA ARG A 216 -7.57 17.24 4.89
C ARG A 216 -6.92 15.97 4.33
N ASN A 217 -5.66 15.72 4.68
CA ASN A 217 -4.99 14.49 4.29
C ASN A 217 -5.65 13.24 4.91
N LYS A 218 -6.10 13.34 6.16
CA LYS A 218 -6.86 12.26 6.79
C LYS A 218 -8.16 11.94 6.05
N GLU A 219 -8.89 12.94 5.57
CA GLU A 219 -10.11 12.75 4.78
C GLU A 219 -9.84 12.04 3.45
N LEU A 220 -8.79 12.46 2.74
CA LEU A 220 -8.46 11.96 1.41
C LEU A 220 -7.77 10.60 1.43
N LEU A 221 -6.93 10.37 2.44
CA LEU A 221 -6.06 9.19 2.54
C LEU A 221 -6.49 8.26 3.70
N LYS A 222 -7.73 8.40 4.16
CA LYS A 222 -8.31 7.46 5.14
C LYS A 222 -8.37 6.04 4.57
N THR A 223 -8.55 5.09 5.45
CA THR A 223 -8.65 3.67 5.09
C THR A 223 -10.09 3.16 5.04
N ASP A 224 -11.05 4.09 5.14
CA ASP A 224 -12.48 3.86 5.07
C ASP A 224 -13.04 4.25 3.69
N PHE A 225 -14.36 4.11 3.51
CA PHE A 225 -15.05 4.49 2.28
C PHE A 225 -14.77 5.97 1.89
N GLY A 226 -14.58 6.20 0.61
CA GLY A 226 -14.25 7.50 0.02
C GLY A 226 -12.77 7.86 0.07
N SER A 227 -11.87 6.87 0.13
CA SER A 227 -10.42 7.07 0.14
C SER A 227 -9.84 7.11 -1.27
N LEU A 228 -8.89 8.03 -1.51
CA LEU A 228 -8.09 8.05 -2.74
C LEU A 228 -6.94 7.05 -2.74
N VAL A 229 -6.60 6.45 -1.59
CA VAL A 229 -5.43 5.54 -1.46
C VAL A 229 -5.53 4.36 -2.42
N LEU A 230 -6.73 3.85 -2.69
CA LEU A 230 -6.98 2.77 -3.64
C LEU A 230 -6.52 3.11 -5.06
N LEU A 231 -6.77 4.37 -5.45
CA LEU A 231 -6.49 4.89 -6.80
C LEU A 231 -5.09 5.50 -6.88
N ALA A 232 -4.39 5.69 -5.75
CA ALA A 232 -3.08 6.30 -5.75
C ALA A 232 -2.02 5.33 -6.25
N GLU A 233 -1.22 5.79 -7.19
CA GLU A 233 0.02 5.16 -7.63
C GLU A 233 1.18 5.58 -6.73
N TYR A 234 1.20 6.86 -6.33
CA TYR A 234 2.20 7.46 -5.47
C TYR A 234 1.65 8.70 -4.79
N ILE A 235 2.11 8.97 -3.56
CA ILE A 235 1.68 10.12 -2.77
C ILE A 235 2.93 10.86 -2.31
N ARG A 236 2.97 12.18 -2.50
CA ARG A 236 3.98 13.07 -1.95
C ARG A 236 3.35 14.08 -1.01
N ILE A 237 3.91 14.20 0.16
CA ILE A 237 3.45 15.08 1.23
C ILE A 237 4.61 16.00 1.62
N GLU A 238 4.37 17.29 1.52
CA GLU A 238 5.36 18.34 1.75
C GLU A 238 4.85 19.29 2.83
N GLY A 239 5.73 19.79 3.68
CA GLY A 239 5.33 20.83 4.62
C GLY A 239 6.38 21.17 5.65
N GLN A 240 6.50 22.46 5.93
CA GLN A 240 7.28 22.95 7.05
C GLN A 240 6.61 22.52 8.38
N GLY A 241 7.42 22.02 9.30
CA GLY A 241 6.89 21.59 10.61
C GLY A 241 6.16 20.26 10.61
N LEU A 242 6.26 19.44 9.54
CA LEU A 242 5.94 18.02 9.56
C LEU A 242 7.07 17.27 10.28
N LEU A 243 7.34 17.65 11.52
CA LEU A 243 8.44 17.14 12.32
C LEU A 243 8.02 17.14 13.79
N ALA A 244 8.40 16.08 14.51
CA ALA A 244 8.16 16.00 15.93
C ALA A 244 9.05 16.97 16.73
N ASP A 245 8.55 17.54 17.80
CA ASP A 245 9.24 18.53 18.64
C ASP A 245 10.55 18.01 19.26
N TRP A 246 10.67 16.68 19.39
CA TRP A 246 11.90 16.05 19.93
C TRP A 246 13.02 15.94 18.89
N LEU A 247 12.75 16.22 17.61
CA LEU A 247 13.74 16.25 16.54
C LEU A 247 14.28 17.66 16.31
N PRO A 248 15.53 17.83 15.84
CA PRO A 248 16.07 19.14 15.52
C PRO A 248 15.22 19.88 14.47
N ALA A 249 14.82 21.11 14.76
CA ALA A 249 13.95 21.91 13.89
C ALA A 249 14.54 22.23 12.50
N ASN A 250 15.87 22.10 12.33
CA ASN A 250 16.56 22.30 11.08
C ASN A 250 16.84 21.00 10.32
N LEU A 251 16.28 19.89 10.74
CA LEU A 251 16.45 18.60 10.09
C LEU A 251 15.69 18.59 8.76
N GLU A 252 16.40 18.25 7.68
CA GLU A 252 15.83 18.10 6.34
C GLU A 252 16.10 16.69 5.81
N PHE A 253 15.04 16.01 5.35
CA PHE A 253 15.12 14.66 4.77
C PHE A 253 13.87 14.32 3.98
N VAL A 254 13.97 13.27 3.19
CA VAL A 254 12.85 12.61 2.55
C VAL A 254 12.65 11.25 3.20
N LEU A 255 11.45 10.96 3.65
CA LEU A 255 11.08 9.66 4.23
C LEU A 255 10.03 9.00 3.32
N ILE A 256 10.31 7.78 2.87
CA ILE A 256 9.38 7.03 2.03
C ILE A 256 8.84 5.83 2.81
N ASP A 257 7.53 5.83 3.09
CA ASP A 257 6.82 4.67 3.64
C ASP A 257 6.41 3.77 2.47
N GLY A 258 7.19 2.73 2.25
CA GLY A 258 7.02 1.80 1.15
C GLY A 258 5.96 0.72 1.41
N GLU A 259 5.67 -0.04 0.38
CA GLU A 259 4.81 -1.22 0.47
C GLU A 259 5.37 -2.24 1.48
N GLY A 260 4.47 -2.97 2.14
CA GLY A 260 4.87 -4.04 3.06
C GLY A 260 5.39 -5.27 2.31
N ILE A 261 6.36 -5.97 2.92
CA ILE A 261 6.88 -7.24 2.45
C ILE A 261 5.92 -8.38 2.86
N GLY A 262 5.83 -9.44 2.05
CA GLY A 262 5.24 -10.72 2.49
C GLY A 262 3.74 -10.86 2.19
N HIS A 263 3.25 -10.39 1.06
CA HIS A 263 1.85 -10.53 0.64
C HIS A 263 1.58 -11.44 -0.55
N SER A 264 2.58 -12.02 -1.21
CA SER A 264 2.28 -13.03 -2.22
C SER A 264 2.15 -14.42 -1.58
N LEU A 265 0.94 -14.94 -1.55
CA LEU A 265 0.63 -16.30 -1.10
C LEU A 265 1.18 -17.39 -2.04
N SER A 266 1.69 -17.01 -3.22
CA SER A 266 2.07 -17.94 -4.29
C SER A 266 3.57 -18.20 -4.44
N GLU A 267 4.45 -17.41 -3.81
CA GLU A 267 5.88 -17.58 -3.97
C GLU A 267 6.53 -18.14 -2.70
N LYS A 268 7.17 -19.32 -2.84
CA LYS A 268 7.92 -20.02 -1.79
C LYS A 268 9.15 -19.27 -1.27
N ARG A 269 9.46 -18.07 -1.80
CA ARG A 269 10.49 -17.13 -1.33
C ARG A 269 9.90 -15.74 -1.33
N ASP A 270 9.98 -15.05 -0.20
CA ASP A 270 9.60 -13.65 -0.04
C ASP A 270 10.57 -12.74 -0.82
N THR A 271 10.42 -12.72 -2.14
CA THR A 271 11.21 -11.86 -3.01
C THR A 271 10.65 -10.44 -3.00
N LEU A 272 11.55 -9.48 -2.94
CA LEU A 272 11.20 -8.06 -3.09
C LEU A 272 10.73 -7.81 -4.52
N SER A 273 9.70 -7.00 -4.70
CA SER A 273 9.26 -6.57 -6.03
C SER A 273 10.31 -5.66 -6.69
N VAL A 274 10.30 -5.60 -8.01
CA VAL A 274 11.19 -4.69 -8.79
C VAL A 274 11.12 -3.26 -8.26
N ARG A 275 9.94 -2.82 -7.85
CA ARG A 275 9.69 -1.47 -7.29
C ARG A 275 10.50 -1.17 -6.02
N HIS A 276 10.79 -2.17 -5.20
CA HIS A 276 11.65 -1.97 -4.02
C HIS A 276 13.09 -1.61 -4.44
N TYR A 277 13.61 -2.21 -5.51
CA TYR A 277 14.95 -1.90 -6.01
C TYR A 277 15.05 -0.48 -6.57
N ASP A 278 14.00 0.02 -7.23
CA ASP A 278 13.94 1.43 -7.66
C ASP A 278 14.09 2.38 -6.46
N PHE A 279 13.44 2.05 -5.32
CA PHE A 279 13.62 2.83 -4.08
C PHE A 279 15.02 2.66 -3.47
N PHE A 280 15.61 1.48 -3.56
CA PHE A 280 16.96 1.25 -3.05
C PHE A 280 17.99 2.07 -3.83
N ASP A 281 17.83 2.18 -5.14
CA ASP A 281 18.69 3.04 -5.97
C ASP A 281 18.52 4.53 -5.61
N TYR A 282 17.29 4.96 -5.43
CA TYR A 282 16.95 6.34 -5.14
C TYR A 282 17.35 6.80 -3.73
N CYS A 283 17.29 5.93 -2.74
CA CYS A 283 17.49 6.29 -1.34
C CYS A 283 18.95 6.16 -0.88
N ASN A 284 19.32 6.97 0.11
CA ASN A 284 20.63 6.91 0.77
C ASN A 284 20.65 5.82 1.85
N GLN A 285 19.51 5.53 2.47
CA GLN A 285 19.37 4.52 3.52
C GLN A 285 18.09 3.72 3.35
N ILE A 286 18.16 2.45 3.74
CA ILE A 286 17.06 1.49 3.82
C ILE A 286 16.90 1.13 5.29
N LEU A 287 15.78 1.49 5.89
CA LEU A 287 15.45 1.14 7.27
C LEU A 287 14.52 -0.07 7.27
N LEU A 288 15.05 -1.25 7.52
CA LEU A 288 14.24 -2.45 7.66
C LEU A 288 13.67 -2.52 9.07
N VAL A 289 12.35 -2.39 9.18
CA VAL A 289 11.61 -2.35 10.43
C VAL A 289 11.09 -3.75 10.76
N GLY A 290 11.51 -4.29 11.91
CA GLY A 290 11.03 -5.56 12.46
C GLY A 290 10.44 -5.37 13.86
N LYS A 291 9.51 -6.26 14.25
CA LYS A 291 8.99 -6.27 15.62
C LYS A 291 10.07 -6.78 16.57
N ALA A 292 10.23 -6.15 17.72
CA ALA A 292 11.26 -6.55 18.70
C ALA A 292 11.08 -7.98 19.22
N LEU A 293 9.84 -8.47 19.36
CA LEU A 293 9.56 -9.83 19.85
C LEU A 293 9.78 -10.90 18.78
N GLU A 294 9.63 -10.53 17.52
CA GLU A 294 9.71 -11.44 16.36
C GLU A 294 10.50 -10.75 15.23
N PRO A 295 11.80 -10.48 15.45
CA PRO A 295 12.56 -9.67 14.52
C PRO A 295 12.83 -10.42 13.23
N PHE A 296 12.44 -9.79 12.11
CA PHE A 296 12.81 -10.19 10.76
C PHE A 296 12.47 -11.65 10.40
N ILE A 297 11.42 -12.24 11.00
CA ILE A 297 10.94 -13.58 10.68
C ILE A 297 10.32 -13.58 9.27
N ALA A 298 10.45 -14.69 8.56
CA ALA A 298 9.92 -14.89 7.21
C ALA A 298 10.39 -13.80 6.22
N GLY A 299 9.46 -12.99 5.68
CA GLY A 299 9.76 -11.97 4.68
C GLY A 299 10.88 -10.99 5.04
N GLY A 300 11.14 -10.78 6.33
CA GLY A 300 12.27 -9.95 6.79
C GLY A 300 13.63 -10.54 6.46
N GLN A 301 13.84 -11.85 6.66
CA GLN A 301 15.08 -12.53 6.31
C GLN A 301 15.30 -12.55 4.79
N GLY A 302 14.26 -12.88 4.02
CA GLY A 302 14.32 -12.84 2.55
C GLY A 302 14.62 -11.44 2.01
N ALA A 303 14.12 -10.39 2.67
CA ALA A 303 14.44 -9.01 2.31
C ALA A 303 15.91 -8.67 2.58
N ILE A 304 16.47 -9.09 3.72
CA ILE A 304 17.89 -8.92 4.04
C ILE A 304 18.75 -9.63 2.99
N GLU A 305 18.45 -10.90 2.72
CA GLU A 305 19.13 -11.68 1.69
C GLU A 305 19.11 -10.97 0.33
N SER A 306 17.93 -10.53 -0.09
CA SER A 306 17.76 -9.81 -1.36
C SER A 306 18.56 -8.50 -1.42
N ILE A 307 18.60 -7.72 -0.33
CA ILE A 307 19.38 -6.49 -0.21
C ILE A 307 20.89 -6.78 -0.34
N TYR A 308 21.37 -7.85 0.31
CA TYR A 308 22.77 -8.26 0.25
C TYR A 308 23.19 -8.74 -1.13
N ILE A 309 22.44 -9.68 -1.71
CA ILE A 309 22.74 -10.25 -3.04
C ILE A 309 22.81 -9.15 -4.10
N ASN A 310 21.98 -8.11 -3.97
CA ASN A 310 21.93 -7.01 -4.94
C ASN A 310 22.84 -5.82 -4.56
N GLY A 311 23.68 -5.94 -3.53
CA GLY A 311 24.74 -4.97 -3.22
C GLY A 311 24.28 -3.70 -2.52
N TYR A 312 23.13 -3.71 -1.81
CA TYR A 312 22.62 -2.55 -1.06
C TYR A 312 22.92 -2.61 0.45
N ASN A 313 23.79 -3.52 0.89
CA ASN A 313 24.13 -3.74 2.29
C ASN A 313 24.59 -2.46 3.01
N ASP A 314 25.40 -1.62 2.36
CA ASP A 314 25.89 -0.35 2.94
C ASP A 314 24.77 0.62 3.30
N LYS A 315 23.64 0.53 2.62
CA LYS A 315 22.46 1.36 2.87
C LYS A 315 21.54 0.79 3.96
N LEU A 316 21.68 -0.50 4.30
CA LEU A 316 20.78 -1.20 5.24
C LEU A 316 21.03 -0.82 6.69
N LYS A 317 19.94 -0.49 7.39
CA LYS A 317 19.88 -0.35 8.85
C LYS A 317 18.68 -1.12 9.40
N LEU A 318 18.87 -1.84 10.50
CA LEU A 318 17.81 -2.59 11.16
C LEU A 318 17.17 -1.76 12.28
N ILE A 319 15.84 -1.74 12.32
CA ILE A 319 15.09 -1.04 13.36
C ILE A 319 14.16 -2.02 14.08
N PHE A 320 14.28 -2.08 15.40
CA PHE A 320 13.34 -2.80 16.26
C PHE A 320 12.20 -1.87 16.70
N SER A 321 11.00 -2.19 16.28
CA SER A 321 9.77 -1.53 16.71
C SER A 321 9.13 -2.26 17.90
N LYS A 322 8.11 -1.64 18.53
CA LYS A 322 7.33 -2.26 19.60
C LYS A 322 8.16 -2.78 20.78
N THR A 323 9.23 -2.08 21.12
CA THR A 323 10.11 -2.43 22.25
C THR A 323 9.43 -2.29 23.61
N ASP A 324 8.32 -1.57 23.67
CA ASP A 324 7.42 -1.47 24.82
C ASP A 324 6.70 -2.79 25.14
N GLU A 325 6.48 -3.64 24.13
CA GLU A 325 5.89 -4.98 24.30
C GLU A 325 6.85 -5.98 24.99
N ILE A 326 8.15 -5.67 25.07
CA ILE A 326 9.13 -6.52 25.76
C ILE A 326 8.91 -6.43 27.27
N LYS A 327 8.45 -7.53 27.85
CA LYS A 327 8.19 -7.66 29.31
C LYS A 327 9.47 -7.92 30.15
N ASN A 328 10.62 -8.08 29.51
CA ASN A 328 11.88 -8.34 30.18
C ASN A 328 12.48 -7.05 30.75
N ASN A 329 12.99 -7.11 32.02
CA ASN A 329 13.68 -5.98 32.65
C ASN A 329 14.99 -5.62 31.93
N ASP A 330 15.64 -6.58 31.26
CA ASP A 330 16.83 -6.37 30.43
C ASP A 330 16.42 -6.33 28.92
N LYS A 331 15.83 -5.22 28.50
CA LYS A 331 15.46 -5.03 27.11
C LYS A 331 16.67 -5.06 26.16
N THR A 332 17.77 -4.49 26.56
CA THR A 332 19.00 -4.44 25.74
C THR A 332 19.58 -5.82 25.52
N GLY A 333 19.71 -6.63 26.57
CA GLY A 333 20.17 -8.00 26.45
C GLY A 333 19.22 -8.88 25.65
N PHE A 334 17.91 -8.63 25.78
CA PHE A 334 16.92 -9.31 24.93
C PHE A 334 17.14 -9.00 23.44
N LEU A 335 17.28 -7.72 23.07
CA LEU A 335 17.50 -7.31 21.68
C LEU A 335 18.83 -7.81 21.12
N ARG A 336 19.91 -7.85 21.93
CA ARG A 336 21.19 -8.45 21.52
C ARG A 336 21.06 -9.94 21.21
N ARG A 337 20.31 -10.69 22.01
CA ARG A 337 20.04 -12.12 21.71
C ARG A 337 19.24 -12.30 20.39
N GLN A 338 18.27 -11.38 20.14
CA GLN A 338 17.52 -11.43 18.88
C GLN A 338 18.42 -11.13 17.67
N LEU A 339 19.36 -10.20 17.78
CA LEU A 339 20.36 -9.94 16.73
C LEU A 339 21.25 -11.17 16.50
N SER A 340 21.80 -11.76 17.58
CA SER A 340 22.63 -12.97 17.46
C SER A 340 21.88 -14.13 16.79
N ASN A 341 20.59 -14.34 17.13
CA ASN A 341 19.77 -15.36 16.48
C ASN A 341 19.57 -15.08 14.97
N LEU A 342 19.45 -13.79 14.59
CA LEU A 342 19.35 -13.39 13.19
C LEU A 342 20.68 -13.61 12.46
N GLU A 343 21.81 -13.26 13.08
CA GLU A 343 23.15 -13.53 12.56
C GLU A 343 23.35 -15.02 12.29
N ASP A 344 23.07 -15.87 13.27
CA ASP A 344 23.14 -17.33 13.14
C ASP A 344 22.27 -17.89 12.01
N ALA A 345 21.08 -17.29 11.81
CA ALA A 345 20.18 -17.69 10.74
C ALA A 345 20.70 -17.30 9.35
N LEU A 346 21.33 -16.13 9.23
CA LEU A 346 21.88 -15.63 7.98
C LEU A 346 23.22 -16.29 7.63
N GLU A 347 24.06 -16.60 8.61
CA GLU A 347 25.30 -17.39 8.41
C GLU A 347 25.00 -18.77 7.86
N LYS A 348 23.92 -19.42 8.31
CA LYS A 348 23.47 -20.69 7.73
C LYS A 348 23.11 -20.57 6.25
N GLN A 349 22.72 -19.38 5.81
CA GLN A 349 22.44 -19.05 4.39
C GLN A 349 23.69 -18.53 3.65
N LYS A 350 24.89 -18.57 4.28
CA LYS A 350 26.16 -18.03 3.76
C LYS A 350 26.18 -16.53 3.53
N ILE A 351 25.40 -15.79 4.31
CA ILE A 351 25.41 -14.33 4.31
C ILE A 351 26.19 -13.90 5.54
N SER A 352 27.35 -13.27 5.38
CA SER A 352 28.11 -12.69 6.47
C SER A 352 27.74 -11.23 6.67
N PHE A 353 27.52 -10.82 7.91
CA PHE A 353 27.31 -9.43 8.30
C PHE A 353 28.54 -8.87 8.97
N ASP A 354 28.93 -7.65 8.56
CA ASP A 354 29.73 -6.76 9.41
C ASP A 354 28.74 -5.86 10.18
N ILE A 355 28.44 -6.21 11.44
CA ILE A 355 27.57 -5.44 12.35
C ILE A 355 28.39 -4.51 13.23
#